data_42ba0af63270965a52b9497343c141f4
#
_entry.id   42ba0af63270965a52b9497343c141f4
#
_cell.length_a   1.000
_cell.length_b   1.000
_cell.length_c   1.000
_cell.angle_alpha   90.00
_cell.angle_beta   90.00
_cell.angle_gamma   90.00
#
_symmetry.space_group_name_H-M   'P 1'
#
loop_
_entity.id
_entity.type
_entity.pdbx_description
1 polymer ?
#
loop_
_entity_poly.entity_id
_entity_poly.type
_entity_poly.pdbx_seq_one_letter_code
_entity_poly.pdbx_strand_id
1 'polypeptide(L)'
;MRSTRAPQPDNKFLTLSSRGENLLTIPNFDRSGNATAEIPSDPLVTFAIDGADGSLSLVEEAPAGGRNPRGFSLNRDGTLLASALQDDNRVVVYERDVETGKLGRVVAWATVGEGDENGPNYVLFDE
;
A
#
# COMPACT_ATOMS: atom_id res chain seq x y z
N MET A 1 -15.87 5.34 -4.38
CA MET A 1 -14.53 4.93 -3.90
C MET A 1 -14.58 3.55 -3.29
N ARG A 2 -13.67 2.69 -3.69
CA ARG A 2 -13.53 1.35 -3.11
C ARG A 2 -12.38 1.37 -2.11
N SER A 3 -12.56 0.72 -0.98
CA SER A 3 -11.54 0.71 0.06
C SER A 3 -11.37 -0.67 0.67
N THR A 4 -10.16 -0.93 1.13
CA THR A 4 -9.79 -2.15 1.85
C THR A 4 -9.10 -1.73 3.15
N ARG A 5 -9.43 -2.42 4.21
CA ARG A 5 -8.87 -2.17 5.54
C ARG A 5 -7.94 -3.30 5.94
N ALA A 6 -6.77 -2.97 6.48
CA ALA A 6 -5.88 -3.95 7.09
C ALA A 6 -5.88 -3.80 8.61
N PRO A 7 -5.95 -4.91 9.36
CA PRO A 7 -5.80 -4.85 10.82
C PRO A 7 -4.43 -4.31 11.20
N GLN A 8 -4.39 -3.51 12.26
CA GLN A 8 -3.16 -2.92 12.77
C GLN A 8 -2.72 -3.70 14.02
N PRO A 9 -1.44 -4.10 14.13
CA PRO A 9 -0.99 -4.92 15.26
C PRO A 9 -1.21 -4.26 16.63
N ASP A 10 -1.17 -2.94 16.71
CA ASP A 10 -1.30 -2.20 17.97
C ASP A 10 -2.62 -1.46 18.10
N ASN A 11 -3.49 -1.54 17.10
CA ASN A 11 -4.79 -0.86 17.08
C ASN A 11 -4.72 0.68 17.19
N LYS A 12 -3.57 1.27 16.86
CA LYS A 12 -3.39 2.73 16.89
C LYS A 12 -3.73 3.40 15.56
N PHE A 13 -3.67 2.65 14.48
CA PHE A 13 -3.82 3.20 13.13
C PHE A 13 -4.79 2.36 12.30
N LEU A 14 -5.45 3.04 11.37
CA LEU A 14 -6.32 2.43 10.39
C LEU A 14 -5.81 2.81 9.00
N THR A 15 -5.54 1.83 8.17
CA THR A 15 -5.11 2.07 6.79
C THR A 15 -6.17 1.56 5.82
N LEU A 16 -6.50 2.39 4.86
CA LEU A 16 -7.48 2.08 3.80
C LEU A 16 -6.82 2.24 2.45
N SER A 17 -7.23 1.42 1.49
CA SER A 17 -6.87 1.64 0.10
C SER A 17 -8.03 2.33 -0.63
N SER A 18 -7.69 3.27 -1.50
CA SER A 18 -8.66 3.92 -2.38
C SER A 18 -8.32 3.49 -3.80
N ARG A 19 -9.23 2.79 -4.47
CA ARG A 19 -8.97 2.16 -5.75
C ARG A 19 -9.64 2.89 -6.89
N GLY A 20 -8.92 2.96 -8.03
CA GLY A 20 -9.48 3.53 -9.24
C GLY A 20 -9.36 5.04 -9.33
N GLU A 21 -8.58 5.68 -8.48
CA GLU A 21 -8.43 7.14 -8.46
C GLU A 21 -7.15 7.63 -9.12
N ASN A 22 -6.06 6.87 -9.06
CA ASN A 22 -4.77 7.18 -9.70
C ASN A 22 -4.27 8.61 -9.38
N LEU A 23 -4.44 9.04 -8.14
CA LEU A 23 -4.16 10.42 -7.74
C LEU A 23 -2.70 10.72 -7.50
N LEU A 24 -1.87 9.69 -7.33
CA LEU A 24 -0.46 9.83 -6.98
C LEU A 24 0.42 9.21 -8.05
N THR A 25 1.71 9.53 -8.00
CA THR A 25 2.70 8.91 -8.87
C THR A 25 3.87 8.42 -8.02
N ILE A 26 4.56 7.40 -8.53
CA ILE A 26 5.77 6.86 -7.92
C ILE A 26 6.81 6.60 -8.99
N PRO A 27 8.10 6.50 -8.62
CA PRO A 27 9.12 6.11 -9.59
C PRO A 27 8.83 4.73 -10.15
N ASN A 28 9.13 4.56 -11.43
CA ASN A 28 8.96 3.28 -12.11
C ASN A 28 9.93 2.26 -11.52
N PHE A 29 9.40 1.12 -11.08
CA PHE A 29 10.21 0.03 -10.53
C PHE A 29 11.00 -0.71 -11.60
N ASP A 30 10.48 -0.77 -12.82
CA ASP A 30 11.19 -1.38 -13.93
C ASP A 30 12.20 -0.37 -14.48
N ARG A 31 13.45 -0.58 -14.16
CA ARG A 31 14.54 0.31 -14.55
C ARG A 31 15.17 -0.06 -15.88
N SER A 32 14.58 -1.02 -16.61
CA SER A 32 15.06 -1.42 -17.91
C SER A 32 14.64 -0.39 -18.93
N GLY A 33 14.95 0.64 -19.17
CA GLY A 33 14.49 1.67 -20.10
C GLY A 33 14.63 3.05 -19.49
N ASN A 34 13.52 3.70 -19.20
CA ASN A 34 13.52 5.03 -18.64
C ASN A 34 13.35 5.00 -17.13
N ALA A 35 14.47 4.99 -16.39
CA ALA A 35 14.47 4.90 -14.94
C ALA A 35 13.89 6.14 -14.25
N THR A 36 13.70 7.24 -14.97
CA THR A 36 13.15 8.46 -14.40
C THR A 36 11.64 8.60 -14.63
N ALA A 37 11.03 7.68 -15.39
CA ALA A 37 9.60 7.72 -15.62
C ALA A 37 8.84 7.47 -14.31
N GLU A 38 7.73 8.17 -14.16
CA GLU A 38 6.82 7.94 -13.04
C GLU A 38 5.62 7.15 -13.53
N ILE A 39 5.03 6.35 -12.62
CA ILE A 39 3.85 5.57 -12.91
C ILE A 39 2.72 5.98 -11.97
N PRO A 40 1.45 5.87 -12.43
CA PRO A 40 0.32 6.25 -11.60
C PRO A 40 0.15 5.27 -10.43
N SER A 41 -0.38 5.78 -9.34
CA SER A 41 -0.65 4.96 -8.17
C SER A 41 -1.94 5.43 -7.49
N ASP A 42 -2.72 4.48 -7.03
CA ASP A 42 -3.79 4.76 -6.09
C ASP A 42 -3.19 4.94 -4.69
N PRO A 43 -3.84 5.70 -3.82
CA PRO A 43 -3.30 5.94 -2.48
C PRO A 43 -3.65 4.86 -1.48
N LEU A 44 -2.77 4.71 -0.48
CA LEU A 44 -3.09 4.13 0.81
C LEU A 44 -3.23 5.28 1.80
N VAL A 45 -4.34 5.32 2.51
CA VAL A 45 -4.65 6.42 3.42
C VAL A 45 -4.61 5.90 4.86
N THR A 46 -3.82 6.53 5.71
CA THR A 46 -3.66 6.10 7.10
C THR A 46 -4.22 7.17 8.04
N PHE A 47 -5.02 6.71 9.00
CA PHE A 47 -5.58 7.54 10.07
C PHE A 47 -5.06 7.06 11.41
N ALA A 48 -4.83 8.00 12.32
CA ALA A 48 -4.60 7.69 13.73
C ALA A 48 -5.94 7.54 14.44
N ILE A 49 -6.03 6.57 15.33
CA ILE A 49 -7.23 6.31 16.12
C ILE A 49 -7.03 6.87 17.52
N ASP A 50 -7.94 7.75 17.96
CA ASP A 50 -7.93 8.23 19.33
C ASP A 50 -8.50 7.13 20.23
N GLY A 51 -7.70 6.66 21.17
CA GLY A 51 -8.10 5.57 22.07
C GLY A 51 -9.19 5.94 23.04
N ALA A 52 -9.46 7.24 23.25
CA ALA A 52 -10.47 7.68 24.20
C ALA A 52 -11.88 7.66 23.61
N ASP A 53 -12.03 8.09 22.35
CA ASP A 53 -13.35 8.23 21.73
C ASP A 53 -13.50 7.56 20.36
N GLY A 54 -12.41 6.94 19.85
CA GLY A 54 -12.43 6.27 18.56
C GLY A 54 -12.39 7.19 17.36
N SER A 55 -12.20 8.49 17.56
CA SER A 55 -12.14 9.43 16.44
C SER A 55 -10.88 9.20 15.58
N LEU A 56 -10.97 9.59 14.31
CA LEU A 56 -9.90 9.38 13.34
C LEU A 56 -9.31 10.73 12.93
N SER A 57 -7.99 10.77 12.80
CA SER A 57 -7.29 11.92 12.24
C SER A 57 -6.34 11.46 11.14
N LEU A 58 -6.29 12.20 10.04
CA LEU A 58 -5.46 11.85 8.89
C LEU A 58 -3.98 11.95 9.24
N VAL A 59 -3.24 10.87 8.97
CA VAL A 59 -1.79 10.85 9.12
C VAL A 59 -1.11 11.07 7.78
N GLU A 60 -1.53 10.30 6.76
CA GLU A 60 -0.81 10.29 5.50
C GLU A 60 -1.66 9.71 4.37
N GLU A 61 -1.47 10.26 3.17
CA GLU A 61 -1.83 9.60 1.93
C GLU A 61 -0.53 9.22 1.23
N ALA A 62 -0.29 7.93 1.03
CA ALA A 62 0.92 7.43 0.41
C ALA A 62 0.61 6.62 -0.83
N PRO A 63 1.47 6.62 -1.87
CA PRO A 63 1.24 5.78 -3.03
C PRO A 63 1.33 4.31 -2.67
N ALA A 64 0.36 3.53 -3.15
CA ALA A 64 0.28 2.09 -2.86
C ALA A 64 1.33 1.27 -3.63
N GLY A 65 1.96 1.86 -4.63
CA GLY A 65 2.93 1.18 -5.47
C GLY A 65 2.43 0.90 -6.88
N GLY A 66 1.22 1.36 -7.21
CA GLY A 66 0.61 1.16 -8.51
C GLY A 66 -0.89 1.31 -8.45
N ARG A 67 -1.58 0.71 -9.42
CA ARG A 67 -3.01 0.85 -9.58
C ARG A 67 -3.77 -0.33 -9.01
N ASN A 68 -4.92 -0.04 -8.42
CA ASN A 68 -5.87 -0.98 -7.87
C ASN A 68 -5.26 -1.86 -6.78
N PRO A 69 -4.90 -1.24 -5.62
CA PRO A 69 -4.40 -2.01 -4.47
C PRO A 69 -5.56 -2.76 -3.82
N ARG A 70 -5.93 -3.87 -4.40
CA ARG A 70 -7.11 -4.63 -4.01
C ARG A 70 -6.95 -5.31 -2.66
N GLY A 71 -5.74 -5.71 -2.31
CA GLY A 71 -5.45 -6.27 -1.02
C GLY A 71 -4.09 -5.82 -0.50
N PHE A 72 -3.98 -5.63 0.79
CA PHE A 72 -2.71 -5.31 1.42
C PHE A 72 -2.72 -5.84 2.85
N SER A 73 -1.53 -6.04 3.41
CA SER A 73 -1.40 -6.55 4.77
C SER A 73 -0.13 -6.07 5.44
N LEU A 74 -0.11 -6.16 6.76
CA LEU A 74 1.06 -5.87 7.57
C LEU A 74 1.70 -7.17 8.04
N ASN A 75 3.01 -7.14 8.25
CA ASN A 75 3.68 -8.24 8.93
C ASN A 75 3.33 -8.22 10.42
N ARG A 76 3.79 -9.24 11.17
CA ARG A 76 3.36 -9.44 12.57
C ARG A 76 3.64 -8.24 13.46
N ASP A 77 4.81 -7.61 13.35
CA ASP A 77 5.16 -6.48 14.20
C ASP A 77 4.80 -5.11 13.60
N GLY A 78 4.21 -5.08 12.41
CA GLY A 78 3.76 -3.85 11.77
C GLY A 78 4.85 -3.01 11.12
N THR A 79 6.06 -3.54 11.00
CA THR A 79 7.19 -2.80 10.43
C THR A 79 7.22 -2.82 8.90
N LEU A 80 6.45 -3.71 8.28
CA LEU A 80 6.35 -3.84 6.82
C LEU A 80 4.89 -3.87 6.39
N LEU A 81 4.62 -3.26 5.24
CA LEU A 81 3.33 -3.33 4.58
C LEU A 81 3.52 -3.84 3.16
N ALA A 82 2.78 -4.87 2.79
CA ALA A 82 2.78 -5.39 1.43
C ALA A 82 1.46 -5.04 0.73
N SER A 83 1.54 -4.56 -0.49
CA SER A 83 0.39 -4.15 -1.29
C SER A 83 0.33 -4.95 -2.59
N ALA A 84 -0.85 -5.46 -2.93
CA ALA A 84 -1.09 -6.20 -4.16
C ALA A 84 -1.79 -5.30 -5.18
N LEU A 85 -1.08 -4.94 -6.24
CA LEU A 85 -1.54 -3.99 -7.27
C LEU A 85 -2.07 -4.77 -8.46
N GLN A 86 -3.38 -5.01 -8.47
CA GLN A 86 -4.01 -5.89 -9.45
C GLN A 86 -3.83 -5.42 -10.89
N ASP A 87 -3.95 -4.12 -11.14
CA ASP A 87 -3.90 -3.58 -12.50
C ASP A 87 -2.47 -3.38 -13.00
N ASP A 88 -1.48 -3.54 -12.15
CA ASP A 88 -0.07 -3.40 -12.52
C ASP A 88 0.73 -4.70 -12.38
N ASN A 89 0.06 -5.82 -12.07
CA ASN A 89 0.70 -7.13 -11.96
C ASN A 89 1.90 -7.11 -11.02
N ARG A 90 1.73 -6.51 -9.85
CA ARG A 90 2.86 -6.21 -8.98
C ARG A 90 2.50 -6.36 -7.52
N VAL A 91 3.47 -6.80 -6.73
CA VAL A 91 3.43 -6.71 -5.27
C VAL A 91 4.56 -5.81 -4.83
N VAL A 92 4.29 -4.88 -3.93
CA VAL A 92 5.27 -3.91 -3.43
C VAL A 92 5.29 -3.99 -1.91
N VAL A 93 6.48 -3.98 -1.31
CA VAL A 93 6.64 -4.00 0.14
C VAL A 93 7.30 -2.70 0.58
N TYR A 94 6.67 -2.02 1.52
CA TYR A 94 7.15 -0.78 2.13
C TYR A 94 7.62 -1.03 3.55
N GLU A 95 8.65 -0.33 4.00
CA GLU A 95 8.86 -0.21 5.44
C GLU A 95 7.80 0.72 6.04
N ARG A 96 7.48 0.47 7.30
CA ARG A 96 6.45 1.22 8.02
C ARG A 96 6.96 1.59 9.41
N ASP A 97 6.74 2.82 9.80
CA ASP A 97 7.07 3.29 11.14
C ASP A 97 5.89 2.95 12.07
N VAL A 98 6.14 2.10 13.06
CA VAL A 98 5.07 1.65 13.98
C VAL A 98 4.59 2.74 14.92
N GLU A 99 5.38 3.77 15.14
CA GLU A 99 5.00 4.87 16.02
C GLU A 99 4.15 5.92 15.34
N THR A 100 4.38 6.16 14.05
CA THR A 100 3.66 7.17 13.29
C THR A 100 2.62 6.59 12.34
N GLY A 101 2.73 5.31 11.98
CA GLY A 101 1.89 4.67 10.97
C GLY A 101 2.26 5.02 9.54
N LYS A 102 3.30 5.82 9.33
CA LYS A 102 3.69 6.26 8.00
C LYS A 102 4.49 5.22 7.25
N LEU A 103 4.27 5.15 5.94
CA LEU A 103 5.06 4.31 5.05
C LEU A 103 6.36 5.03 4.70
N GLY A 104 7.45 4.28 4.70
CA GLY A 104 8.75 4.77 4.27
C GLY A 104 9.04 4.36 2.85
N ARG A 105 10.24 3.85 2.63
CA ARG A 105 10.69 3.48 1.28
C ARG A 105 10.20 2.10 0.89
N VAL A 106 10.18 1.84 -0.42
CA VAL A 106 9.99 0.51 -0.97
C VAL A 106 11.23 -0.33 -0.69
N VAL A 107 11.05 -1.47 -0.02
CA VAL A 107 12.16 -2.36 0.30
C VAL A 107 12.20 -3.60 -0.59
N ALA A 108 11.08 -3.93 -1.26
CA ALA A 108 11.02 -5.06 -2.17
C ALA A 108 9.83 -4.91 -3.11
N TRP A 109 9.93 -5.53 -4.28
CA TRP A 109 8.80 -5.62 -5.21
C TRP A 109 9.00 -6.80 -6.14
N ALA A 110 7.89 -7.28 -6.73
CA ALA A 110 7.93 -8.37 -7.69
C ALA A 110 6.78 -8.23 -8.68
N THR A 111 7.03 -8.66 -9.92
CA THR A 111 5.97 -8.79 -10.92
C THR A 111 5.24 -10.10 -10.69
N VAL A 112 3.91 -10.04 -10.65
CA VAL A 112 3.04 -11.20 -10.39
C VAL A 112 1.84 -11.10 -11.31
N GLY A 113 1.65 -12.10 -12.17
CA GLY A 113 0.53 -12.12 -13.11
C GLY A 113 0.88 -11.53 -14.47
N GLU A 114 -0.07 -11.55 -15.38
CA GLU A 114 0.08 -11.05 -16.75
C GLU A 114 -1.23 -10.44 -17.24
N GLY A 115 -1.13 -9.40 -18.05
CA GLY A 115 -2.28 -8.78 -18.68
C GLY A 115 -3.10 -7.93 -17.73
N ASP A 116 -4.19 -7.38 -18.26
CA ASP A 116 -5.07 -6.51 -17.51
C ASP A 116 -5.96 -7.33 -16.57
N GLU A 117 -6.11 -6.87 -15.34
CA GLU A 117 -7.02 -7.44 -14.35
C GLU A 117 -6.68 -8.88 -13.91
N ASN A 118 -5.53 -9.40 -14.31
CA ASN A 118 -5.07 -10.73 -13.92
C ASN A 118 -3.97 -10.70 -12.86
N GLY A 119 -3.71 -9.53 -12.29
CA GLY A 119 -2.70 -9.36 -11.27
C GLY A 119 -3.13 -9.89 -9.91
N PRO A 120 -2.27 -9.75 -8.90
CA PRO A 120 -2.56 -10.25 -7.56
C PRO A 120 -3.68 -9.44 -6.91
N ASN A 121 -4.56 -10.12 -6.17
CA ASN A 121 -5.65 -9.46 -5.46
C ASN A 121 -5.48 -9.49 -3.94
N TYR A 122 -4.47 -10.17 -3.44
CA TYR A 122 -4.15 -10.19 -2.02
C TYR A 122 -2.72 -10.63 -1.79
N VAL A 123 -2.17 -10.25 -0.65
CA VAL A 123 -0.80 -10.62 -0.26
C VAL A 123 -0.74 -10.76 1.26
N LEU A 124 -0.05 -11.80 1.71
CA LEU A 124 0.16 -12.06 3.14
C LEU A 124 1.63 -12.38 3.39
N PHE A 125 2.09 -12.02 4.58
CA PHE A 125 3.41 -12.44 5.04
C PHE A 125 3.33 -13.85 5.62
N ASP A 126 4.30 -14.69 5.25
CA ASP A 126 4.43 -16.03 5.79
C ASP A 126 5.37 -15.95 7.00
N GLU A 127 4.76 -16.00 8.20
CA GLU A 127 5.50 -15.81 9.46
C GLU A 127 5.27 -16.94 10.45
#